data_e33c1f8a61bd8f099bc2f40afa2854b7
#
_entry.id   e33c1f8a61bd8f099bc2f40afa2854b7
#
_cell.length_a   1.000
_cell.length_b   1.000
_cell.length_c   1.000
_cell.angle_alpha   90.00
_cell.angle_beta   90.00
_cell.angle_gamma   90.00
#
_symmetry.space_group_name_H-M   'P 1'
#
loop_
_entity.id
_entity.type
_entity.pdbx_description
1 polymer ?
#
loop_
_entity_poly.entity_id
_entity_poly.type
_entity_poly.pdbx_seq_one_letter_code
_entity_poly.pdbx_strand_id
1 'polypeptide(L)'
;MFKLGIGIFCLMMALIFGNAMVVSGESEAEDMSVPMGIIPLEPPDSVEEPKPSVNFPHPLHFDFSCQTCHHKWDKETPIAGCTTSGCHDITEAPKKSERLQSDENLAIRYYKAGYHKLCITCHKEMKAQNKKLELSGRVLVDNLPNTGPTGCKDCHVPEE
;
A
#
# COMPACT_ATOMS: atom_id res chain seq x y z
N MET A 1 35.54 63.38 -21.56
CA MET A 1 34.19 62.90 -21.87
C MET A 1 34.02 61.37 -21.84
N PHE A 2 35.06 60.54 -21.64
CA PHE A 2 34.99 59.09 -21.68
C PHE A 2 34.66 58.41 -20.32
N LYS A 3 34.83 59.11 -19.21
CA LYS A 3 34.65 58.53 -17.88
C LYS A 3 33.19 58.53 -17.37
N LEU A 4 32.29 59.34 -17.97
CA LEU A 4 30.89 59.39 -17.54
C LEU A 4 30.04 58.27 -18.15
N GLY A 5 30.40 57.77 -19.34
CA GLY A 5 29.66 56.72 -20.03
C GLY A 5 29.77 55.30 -19.39
N ILE A 6 30.94 55.01 -18.79
CA ILE A 6 31.18 53.68 -18.16
C ILE A 6 30.36 53.50 -16.88
N GLY A 7 30.19 54.60 -16.11
CA GLY A 7 29.41 54.54 -14.87
C GLY A 7 27.91 54.28 -15.10
N ILE A 8 27.35 54.88 -16.16
CA ILE A 8 25.93 54.67 -16.51
C ILE A 8 25.67 53.29 -17.07
N PHE A 9 26.64 52.73 -17.83
CA PHE A 9 26.52 51.38 -18.39
C PHE A 9 26.58 50.28 -17.32
N CYS A 10 27.43 50.46 -16.32
CA CYS A 10 27.49 49.53 -15.18
C CYS A 10 26.19 49.60 -14.31
N LEU A 11 25.63 50.80 -14.15
CA LEU A 11 24.38 50.94 -13.36
C LEU A 11 23.18 50.33 -14.10
N MET A 12 23.12 50.44 -15.43
CA MET A 12 22.08 49.82 -16.23
C MET A 12 22.17 48.29 -16.26
N MET A 13 23.39 47.72 -16.30
CA MET A 13 23.57 46.28 -16.22
C MET A 13 23.17 45.69 -14.87
N ALA A 14 23.39 46.41 -13.77
CA ALA A 14 22.99 45.99 -12.44
C ALA A 14 21.45 45.91 -12.25
N LEU A 15 20.71 46.73 -13.02
CA LEU A 15 19.24 46.75 -12.97
C LEU A 15 18.61 45.63 -13.81
N ILE A 16 19.34 45.06 -14.78
CA ILE A 16 18.82 43.96 -15.62
C ILE A 16 19.02 42.60 -14.98
N PHE A 17 20.03 42.42 -14.10
CA PHE A 17 20.29 41.16 -13.41
C PHE A 17 19.69 41.04 -12.02
N GLY A 18 18.95 42.06 -11.54
CA GLY A 18 18.41 42.14 -10.19
C GLY A 18 17.11 41.37 -9.92
N ASN A 19 16.50 40.74 -10.93
CA ASN A 19 15.27 39.96 -10.75
C ASN A 19 15.52 38.46 -10.87
N ALA A 20 16.48 37.92 -10.12
CA ALA A 20 16.48 36.50 -9.81
C ALA A 20 15.29 36.25 -8.86
N MET A 21 14.14 35.91 -9.40
CA MET A 21 13.07 35.27 -8.61
C MET A 21 13.66 34.01 -8.00
N VAL A 22 13.93 34.05 -6.71
CA VAL A 22 14.09 32.85 -5.89
C VAL A 22 12.70 32.23 -5.86
N VAL A 23 12.42 31.33 -6.79
CA VAL A 23 11.33 30.37 -6.64
C VAL A 23 11.75 29.47 -5.49
N SER A 24 11.34 29.83 -4.27
CA SER A 24 11.30 28.90 -3.16
C SER A 24 10.29 27.83 -3.57
N GLY A 25 10.79 26.73 -4.12
CA GLY A 25 10.02 25.51 -4.20
C GLY A 25 9.78 25.05 -2.76
N GLU A 26 8.66 25.45 -2.18
CA GLU A 26 8.09 24.71 -1.07
C GLU A 26 7.85 23.30 -1.61
N SER A 27 8.71 22.36 -1.24
CA SER A 27 8.38 20.96 -1.34
C SER A 27 7.23 20.79 -0.36
N GLU A 28 6.01 20.80 -0.87
CA GLU A 28 4.86 20.28 -0.12
C GLU A 28 5.25 18.84 0.23
N ALA A 29 5.63 18.63 1.48
CA ALA A 29 5.72 17.29 2.04
C ALA A 29 4.30 16.74 1.89
N GLU A 30 4.10 15.81 0.95
CA GLU A 30 2.81 15.13 0.81
C GLU A 30 2.51 14.49 2.16
N ASP A 31 1.55 15.08 2.88
CA ASP A 31 1.09 14.56 4.17
C ASP A 31 0.47 13.19 3.91
N MET A 32 1.08 12.16 4.50
CA MET A 32 0.63 10.78 4.30
C MET A 32 -0.73 10.59 4.96
N SER A 33 -1.78 10.61 4.16
CA SER A 33 -3.14 10.35 4.63
C SER A 33 -3.35 8.84 4.81
N VAL A 34 -3.63 8.42 6.05
CA VAL A 34 -3.97 7.03 6.37
C VAL A 34 -5.48 6.86 6.37
N PRO A 35 -6.06 5.99 5.53
CA PRO A 35 -7.49 5.74 5.52
C PRO A 35 -7.97 5.18 6.85
N MET A 36 -8.90 5.89 7.51
CA MET A 36 -9.47 5.52 8.82
C MET A 36 -10.79 4.75 8.73
N GLY A 37 -11.16 4.30 7.54
CA GLY A 37 -12.45 3.67 7.28
C GLY A 37 -12.35 2.23 6.77
N ILE A 38 -13.46 1.78 6.21
CA ILE A 38 -13.55 0.54 5.46
C ILE A 38 -13.05 0.83 4.03
N ILE A 39 -12.14 0.00 3.55
CA ILE A 39 -11.59 0.09 2.20
C ILE A 39 -12.16 -1.08 1.38
N PRO A 40 -12.91 -0.83 0.31
CA PRO A 40 -13.31 -1.90 -0.60
C PRO A 40 -12.06 -2.41 -1.34
N LEU A 41 -11.77 -3.70 -1.21
CA LEU A 41 -10.72 -4.37 -1.98
C LEU A 41 -11.36 -5.00 -3.19
N GLU A 42 -11.15 -4.37 -4.33
CA GLU A 42 -11.70 -4.76 -5.62
C GLU A 42 -10.62 -5.38 -6.50
N PRO A 43 -11.00 -6.23 -7.48
CA PRO A 43 -10.07 -6.66 -8.52
C PRO A 43 -9.67 -5.47 -9.39
N PRO A 44 -8.57 -5.56 -10.17
CA PRO A 44 -8.30 -4.60 -11.22
C PRO A 44 -9.47 -4.46 -12.20
N ASP A 45 -9.73 -3.27 -12.73
CA ASP A 45 -10.87 -2.94 -13.61
C ASP A 45 -11.02 -3.88 -14.83
N SER A 46 -9.92 -4.51 -15.25
CA SER A 46 -9.90 -5.46 -16.37
C SER A 46 -10.43 -6.85 -16.02
N VAL A 47 -10.78 -7.09 -14.75
CA VAL A 47 -11.14 -8.42 -14.24
C VAL A 47 -12.57 -8.42 -13.73
N GLU A 48 -13.40 -9.26 -14.32
CA GLU A 48 -14.73 -9.57 -13.79
C GLU A 48 -14.62 -10.71 -12.76
N GLU A 49 -14.94 -10.42 -11.50
CA GLU A 49 -14.86 -11.41 -10.43
C GLU A 49 -16.26 -11.97 -10.09
N PRO A 50 -16.37 -13.28 -9.87
CA PRO A 50 -17.64 -13.92 -9.54
C PRO A 50 -18.04 -13.73 -8.05
N LYS A 51 -17.26 -13.00 -7.28
CA LYS A 51 -17.49 -12.74 -5.86
C LYS A 51 -17.49 -11.25 -5.58
N PRO A 52 -18.30 -10.79 -4.62
CA PRO A 52 -18.28 -9.41 -4.17
C PRO A 52 -16.90 -8.96 -3.73
N SER A 53 -16.64 -7.65 -3.77
CA SER A 53 -15.46 -7.02 -3.18
C SER A 53 -15.37 -7.32 -1.68
N VAL A 54 -14.18 -7.20 -1.11
CA VAL A 54 -13.98 -7.40 0.32
C VAL A 54 -13.94 -6.05 1.03
N ASN A 55 -14.86 -5.83 1.94
CA ASN A 55 -14.88 -4.65 2.80
C ASN A 55 -13.81 -4.79 3.90
N PHE A 56 -12.64 -4.20 3.68
CA PHE A 56 -11.49 -4.30 4.57
C PHE A 56 -11.52 -3.19 5.64
N PRO A 57 -11.75 -3.52 6.92
CA PRO A 57 -11.74 -2.54 8.01
C PRO A 57 -10.30 -2.20 8.40
N HIS A 58 -9.68 -1.23 7.72
CA HIS A 58 -8.29 -0.85 7.91
C HIS A 58 -7.94 -0.52 9.39
N PRO A 59 -8.77 0.21 10.15
CA PRO A 59 -8.45 0.53 11.54
C PRO A 59 -8.28 -0.68 12.46
N LEU A 60 -8.93 -1.81 12.17
CA LEU A 60 -8.77 -3.03 12.97
C LEU A 60 -7.41 -3.71 12.80
N HIS A 61 -6.58 -3.20 11.88
CA HIS A 61 -5.24 -3.73 11.58
C HIS A 61 -4.12 -2.80 12.07
N PHE A 62 -4.43 -1.68 12.74
CA PHE A 62 -3.41 -0.72 13.18
C PHE A 62 -2.54 -1.22 14.34
N ASP A 63 -2.91 -2.29 15.00
CA ASP A 63 -2.04 -2.95 15.99
C ASP A 63 -0.82 -3.64 15.36
N PHE A 64 -0.82 -3.81 14.04
CA PHE A 64 0.28 -4.41 13.29
C PHE A 64 1.14 -3.34 12.62
N SER A 65 2.43 -3.63 12.42
CA SER A 65 3.30 -2.75 11.63
C SER A 65 2.75 -2.57 10.21
N CYS A 66 2.74 -1.34 9.71
CA CYS A 66 2.31 -1.04 8.34
C CYS A 66 3.02 -1.91 7.30
N GLN A 67 4.33 -2.17 7.51
CA GLN A 67 5.12 -3.01 6.62
C GLN A 67 4.75 -4.50 6.66
N THR A 68 3.92 -4.95 7.60
CA THR A 68 3.38 -6.32 7.58
C THR A 68 2.53 -6.56 6.33
N CYS A 69 1.78 -5.54 5.90
CA CYS A 69 0.96 -5.56 4.69
C CYS A 69 1.65 -4.79 3.55
N HIS A 70 2.12 -3.59 3.80
CA HIS A 70 2.83 -2.73 2.85
C HIS A 70 4.33 -3.07 2.81
N HIS A 71 4.64 -4.32 2.50
CA HIS A 71 5.97 -4.93 2.68
C HIS A 71 7.09 -4.36 1.80
N LYS A 72 6.76 -3.52 0.81
CA LYS A 72 7.71 -2.81 -0.05
C LYS A 72 7.84 -1.33 0.28
N TRP A 73 7.08 -0.85 1.28
CA TRP A 73 7.12 0.54 1.67
C TRP A 73 8.43 0.89 2.38
N ASP A 74 9.08 1.94 1.92
CA ASP A 74 10.36 2.46 2.41
C ASP A 74 10.23 3.41 3.62
N LYS A 75 8.99 3.76 4.03
CA LYS A 75 8.61 4.72 5.08
C LYS A 75 8.81 6.20 4.71
N GLU A 76 9.21 6.50 3.49
CA GLU A 76 9.49 7.85 3.02
C GLU A 76 8.52 8.26 1.91
N THR A 77 8.25 7.34 0.99
CA THR A 77 7.34 7.59 -0.14
C THR A 77 5.88 7.24 0.20
N PRO A 78 4.90 7.81 -0.53
CA PRO A 78 3.50 7.40 -0.38
C PRO A 78 3.31 5.89 -0.56
N ILE A 79 2.43 5.30 0.24
CA ILE A 79 2.17 3.85 0.21
C ILE A 79 1.50 3.47 -1.11
N ALA A 80 2.13 2.57 -1.86
CA ALA A 80 1.56 1.99 -3.07
C ALA A 80 0.51 0.92 -2.74
N GLY A 81 -0.55 0.84 -3.56
CA GLY A 81 -1.54 -0.23 -3.47
C GLY A 81 -0.98 -1.59 -3.88
N CYS A 82 -1.64 -2.68 -3.46
CA CYS A 82 -1.17 -4.04 -3.74
C CYS A 82 -1.06 -4.35 -5.24
N THR A 83 -1.97 -3.81 -6.06
CA THR A 83 -2.04 -4.03 -7.51
C THR A 83 -1.25 -3.02 -8.34
N THR A 84 -0.44 -2.18 -7.71
CA THR A 84 0.45 -1.26 -8.42
C THR A 84 1.36 -2.03 -9.38
N SER A 85 1.63 -1.43 -10.55
CA SER A 85 2.47 -2.04 -11.59
C SER A 85 3.81 -2.51 -11.03
N GLY A 86 4.19 -3.74 -11.36
CA GLY A 86 5.40 -4.40 -10.85
C GLY A 86 5.22 -5.11 -9.50
N CYS A 87 4.06 -4.94 -8.82
CA CYS A 87 3.73 -5.62 -7.57
C CYS A 87 2.82 -6.83 -7.82
N HIS A 88 1.55 -6.78 -7.38
CA HIS A 88 0.57 -7.85 -7.62
C HIS A 88 -0.36 -7.47 -8.79
N ASP A 89 0.22 -7.24 -9.95
CA ASP A 89 -0.42 -6.64 -11.14
C ASP A 89 -0.85 -7.66 -12.22
N ILE A 90 -0.55 -8.95 -12.01
CA ILE A 90 -0.97 -10.01 -12.93
C ILE A 90 -2.44 -10.34 -12.67
N THR A 91 -3.26 -10.19 -13.70
CA THR A 91 -4.73 -10.38 -13.62
C THR A 91 -5.17 -11.80 -13.93
N GLU A 92 -4.39 -12.56 -14.69
CA GLU A 92 -4.66 -13.96 -15.02
C GLU A 92 -3.83 -14.91 -14.16
N ALA A 93 -4.45 -16.00 -13.73
CA ALA A 93 -3.75 -17.02 -12.95
C ALA A 93 -2.65 -17.69 -13.79
N PRO A 94 -1.36 -17.60 -13.41
CA PRO A 94 -0.29 -18.23 -14.17
C PRO A 94 -0.46 -19.75 -14.24
N LYS A 95 -0.25 -20.34 -15.41
CA LYS A 95 -0.29 -21.80 -15.60
C LYS A 95 0.83 -22.46 -14.80
N LYS A 96 0.63 -23.73 -14.43
CA LYS A 96 1.62 -24.49 -13.67
C LYS A 96 2.99 -24.54 -14.37
N SER A 97 3.01 -24.67 -15.70
CA SER A 97 4.22 -24.68 -16.51
C SER A 97 5.00 -23.35 -16.44
N GLU A 98 4.29 -22.23 -16.44
CA GLU A 98 4.88 -20.89 -16.37
C GLU A 98 5.48 -20.62 -15.00
N ARG A 99 4.81 -21.07 -13.93
CA ARG A 99 5.30 -20.95 -12.54
C ARG A 99 6.57 -21.73 -12.26
N LEU A 100 6.80 -22.81 -13.01
CA LEU A 100 8.00 -23.66 -12.86
C LEU A 100 9.19 -23.18 -13.69
N GLN A 101 8.95 -22.34 -14.72
CA GLN A 101 9.98 -21.88 -15.66
C GLN A 101 10.48 -20.48 -15.38
N SER A 102 9.75 -19.69 -14.58
CA SER A 102 10.14 -18.31 -14.29
C SER A 102 10.87 -18.20 -12.95
N ASP A 103 12.04 -17.55 -12.97
CA ASP A 103 12.75 -17.14 -11.75
C ASP A 103 11.96 -16.07 -10.98
N GLU A 104 11.07 -15.37 -11.66
CA GLU A 104 10.13 -14.46 -11.04
C GLU A 104 8.93 -15.22 -10.51
N ASN A 105 8.54 -14.88 -9.31
CA ASN A 105 7.46 -15.50 -8.59
C ASN A 105 6.09 -15.06 -9.16
N LEU A 106 5.80 -15.38 -10.44
CA LEU A 106 4.56 -15.04 -11.13
C LEU A 106 3.32 -15.39 -10.31
N ALA A 107 3.40 -16.48 -9.55
CA ALA A 107 2.31 -16.89 -8.67
C ALA A 107 2.05 -15.86 -7.55
N ILE A 108 3.10 -15.18 -7.07
CA ILE A 108 2.96 -14.11 -6.05
C ILE A 108 2.48 -12.82 -6.69
N ARG A 109 2.90 -12.50 -7.90
CA ARG A 109 2.44 -11.33 -8.63
C ARG A 109 0.97 -11.42 -9.08
N TYR A 110 0.39 -12.61 -9.10
CA TYR A 110 -1.05 -12.75 -9.35
C TYR A 110 -1.85 -12.12 -8.20
N TYR A 111 -2.61 -11.06 -8.52
CA TYR A 111 -3.27 -10.19 -7.53
C TYR A 111 -4.07 -10.98 -6.49
N LYS A 112 -4.91 -11.92 -6.92
CA LYS A 112 -5.73 -12.75 -6.04
C LYS A 112 -4.88 -13.59 -5.08
N ALA A 113 -3.78 -14.16 -5.56
CA ALA A 113 -2.88 -14.94 -4.73
C ALA A 113 -2.16 -14.07 -3.68
N GLY A 114 -1.81 -12.83 -4.03
CA GLY A 114 -1.22 -11.87 -3.11
C GLY A 114 -2.13 -11.60 -1.91
N TYR A 115 -3.38 -11.19 -2.16
CA TYR A 115 -4.37 -10.95 -1.11
C TYR A 115 -4.67 -12.21 -0.29
N HIS A 116 -5.00 -13.31 -0.94
CA HIS A 116 -5.38 -14.54 -0.24
C HIS A 116 -4.25 -15.08 0.62
N LYS A 117 -3.01 -15.04 0.12
CA LYS A 117 -1.85 -15.51 0.89
C LYS A 117 -1.64 -14.66 2.14
N LEU A 118 -1.67 -13.34 2.01
CA LEU A 118 -1.42 -12.44 3.12
C LEU A 118 -2.51 -12.55 4.20
N CYS A 119 -3.76 -12.26 3.83
CA CYS A 119 -4.86 -12.19 4.78
C CYS A 119 -5.16 -13.54 5.43
N ILE A 120 -5.34 -14.59 4.64
CA ILE A 120 -5.75 -15.91 5.14
C ILE A 120 -4.64 -16.55 5.98
N THR A 121 -3.36 -16.37 5.60
CA THR A 121 -2.26 -16.95 6.38
C THR A 121 -2.18 -16.32 7.75
N CYS A 122 -2.18 -14.98 7.84
CA CYS A 122 -2.14 -14.26 9.10
C CYS A 122 -3.32 -14.64 10.01
N HIS A 123 -4.56 -14.61 9.49
CA HIS A 123 -5.76 -14.97 10.27
C HIS A 123 -5.73 -16.43 10.74
N LYS A 124 -5.21 -17.36 9.93
CA LYS A 124 -5.03 -18.76 10.36
C LYS A 124 -3.98 -18.91 11.45
N GLU A 125 -2.89 -18.19 11.35
CA GLU A 125 -1.84 -18.19 12.37
C GLU A 125 -2.36 -17.66 13.70
N MET A 126 -3.11 -16.55 13.70
CA MET A 126 -3.76 -16.00 14.88
C MET A 126 -4.75 -17.00 15.50
N LYS A 127 -5.58 -17.67 14.67
CA LYS A 127 -6.49 -18.75 15.15
C LYS A 127 -5.72 -19.89 15.79
N ALA A 128 -4.60 -20.29 15.22
CA ALA A 128 -3.76 -21.36 15.78
C ALA A 128 -3.11 -20.93 17.10
N GLN A 129 -2.72 -19.66 17.23
CA GLN A 129 -2.19 -19.12 18.49
C GLN A 129 -3.27 -19.08 19.55
N ASN A 130 -4.48 -18.58 19.23
CA ASN A 130 -5.62 -18.58 20.18
C ASN A 130 -5.94 -19.99 20.66
N LYS A 131 -5.93 -20.97 19.75
CA LYS A 131 -6.15 -22.38 20.13
C LYS A 131 -5.11 -22.89 21.12
N LYS A 132 -3.84 -22.50 20.96
CA LYS A 132 -2.78 -22.86 21.91
C LYS A 132 -2.99 -22.18 23.28
N LEU A 133 -3.41 -20.91 23.30
CA LEU A 133 -3.69 -20.16 24.52
C LEU A 133 -4.88 -20.76 25.26
N GLU A 134 -5.96 -21.09 24.57
CA GLU A 134 -7.13 -21.79 25.10
C GLU A 134 -6.74 -23.11 25.76
N LEU A 135 -5.97 -23.95 25.05
CA LEU A 135 -5.53 -25.25 25.56
C LEU A 135 -4.54 -25.13 26.74
N SER A 136 -3.86 -24.01 26.87
CA SER A 136 -2.95 -23.75 27.99
C SER A 136 -3.67 -23.46 29.32
N GLY A 137 -4.96 -23.10 29.26
CA GLY A 137 -5.76 -22.64 30.40
C GLY A 137 -5.28 -21.32 31.03
N ARG A 138 -4.37 -20.59 30.38
CA ARG A 138 -3.80 -19.34 30.91
C ARG A 138 -4.62 -18.11 30.60
N VAL A 139 -5.47 -18.19 29.59
CA VAL A 139 -6.33 -17.07 29.13
C VAL A 139 -7.75 -17.56 29.02
N LEU A 140 -8.70 -16.76 29.53
CA LEU A 140 -10.12 -17.03 29.35
C LEU A 140 -10.48 -16.87 27.87
N VAL A 141 -11.37 -17.72 27.37
CA VAL A 141 -11.81 -17.71 25.95
C VAL A 141 -12.32 -16.34 25.52
N ASP A 142 -13.04 -15.65 26.40
CA ASP A 142 -13.62 -14.32 26.12
C ASP A 142 -12.57 -13.20 26.01
N ASN A 143 -11.33 -13.46 26.43
CA ASN A 143 -10.21 -12.52 26.37
C ASN A 143 -9.22 -12.83 25.22
N LEU A 144 -9.55 -13.79 24.36
CA LEU A 144 -8.71 -14.09 23.21
C LEU A 144 -8.83 -12.98 22.13
N PRO A 145 -7.73 -12.59 21.48
CA PRO A 145 -7.76 -11.62 20.41
C PRO A 145 -8.66 -12.03 19.24
N ASN A 146 -9.31 -11.06 18.59
CA ASN A 146 -10.02 -11.31 17.34
C ASN A 146 -9.03 -11.76 16.27
N THR A 147 -9.36 -12.82 15.55
CA THR A 147 -8.47 -13.44 14.56
C THR A 147 -8.86 -13.16 13.11
N GLY A 148 -9.97 -12.50 12.89
CA GLY A 148 -10.50 -12.23 11.56
C GLY A 148 -11.02 -13.46 10.81
N PRO A 149 -11.61 -13.24 9.62
CA PRO A 149 -12.23 -14.26 8.79
C PRO A 149 -11.19 -15.11 8.03
N THR A 150 -11.56 -16.35 7.68
CA THR A 150 -10.70 -17.24 6.89
C THR A 150 -11.44 -17.97 5.77
N GLY A 151 -12.77 -17.88 5.76
CA GLY A 151 -13.64 -18.52 4.76
C GLY A 151 -13.98 -17.59 3.61
N CYS A 152 -14.29 -18.17 2.44
CA CYS A 152 -14.65 -17.36 1.27
C CYS A 152 -15.86 -16.45 1.50
N LYS A 153 -16.89 -16.97 2.18
CA LYS A 153 -18.14 -16.24 2.45
C LYS A 153 -18.01 -15.25 3.61
N ASP A 154 -17.01 -15.43 4.47
CA ASP A 154 -16.76 -14.55 5.61
C ASP A 154 -16.08 -13.25 5.16
N CYS A 155 -15.32 -13.31 4.04
CA CYS A 155 -14.65 -12.17 3.45
C CYS A 155 -15.47 -11.53 2.31
N HIS A 156 -16.02 -12.37 1.41
CA HIS A 156 -16.83 -11.95 0.26
C HIS A 156 -18.33 -11.97 0.64
N VAL A 157 -18.74 -10.96 1.39
CA VAL A 157 -20.14 -10.82 1.82
C VAL A 157 -20.93 -10.12 0.71
N PRO A 158 -22.04 -10.70 0.22
CA PRO A 158 -22.92 -10.00 -0.72
C PRO A 158 -23.46 -8.72 -0.09
N GLU A 159 -23.59 -7.67 -0.90
CA GLU A 159 -24.36 -6.48 -0.50
C GLU A 159 -25.84 -6.86 -0.39
N GLU A 160 -26.50 -6.39 0.68
CA GLU A 160 -27.95 -6.58 0.91
C GLU A 160 -28.78 -5.64 0.03
#